data_bf3811ba5a7311adfff47ffcd5d4cbe9
#
_entry.id   bf3811ba5a7311adfff47ffcd5d4cbe9
#
_cell.length_a   1.000
_cell.length_b   1.000
_cell.length_c   1.000
_cell.angle_alpha   90.00
_cell.angle_beta   90.00
_cell.angle_gamma   90.00
#
_symmetry.space_group_name_H-M   'P 1'
#
loop_
_entity.id
_entity.type
_entity.pdbx_description
1 polymer ?
#
loop_
_entity_poly.entity_id
_entity_poly.type
_entity_poly.pdbx_seq_one_letter_code
_entity_poly.pdbx_strand_id
1 'polypeptide(L)'
;SKIFLLFTPELIGSSIDVVNEYLQGEVSDIATVKKELLINIVYIIGAALITGILTFFMRQTIINVSRYIEYDLKNEIYKHYQVLPLKFYKNNRTGDLMNRISEDVGRVRMYVGPAIMYSINTITLFAISIGFMYKQAPLLTLYTIIPLPILSFIIYKLSKEIHKRSTIVQQYLSHLSSSTQESFSGISIIKAYGLETITSKNFHD
;
A
#
# COMPACT_ATOMS: atom_id res chain seq x y z
N SER A 1 17.27 6.55 7.68
CA SER A 1 16.15 7.50 7.73
C SER A 1 15.21 7.24 8.91
N LYS A 2 14.82 5.98 9.17
CA LYS A 2 13.83 5.64 10.23
C LYS A 2 14.34 5.88 11.65
N ILE A 3 15.64 5.74 11.91
CA ILE A 3 16.25 6.04 13.20
C ILE A 3 16.06 7.52 13.58
N PHE A 4 16.29 8.43 12.64
CA PHE A 4 16.10 9.88 12.89
C PHE A 4 14.63 10.25 13.18
N LEU A 5 13.68 9.52 12.63
CA LEU A 5 12.24 9.73 12.91
C LEU A 5 11.89 9.41 14.37
N LEU A 6 12.60 8.46 15.00
CA LEU A 6 12.33 8.04 16.37
C LEU A 6 12.96 8.97 17.42
N PHE A 7 13.96 9.76 17.04
CA PHE A 7 14.48 10.81 17.92
C PHE A 7 13.53 12.01 18.07
N THR A 8 12.62 12.22 17.13
CA THR A 8 11.67 13.34 17.19
C THR A 8 10.76 13.30 18.43
N PRO A 9 10.11 12.17 18.81
CA PRO A 9 9.32 12.10 20.03
C PRO A 9 10.13 12.35 21.31
N GLU A 10 11.39 11.89 21.36
CA GLU A 10 12.28 12.09 22.49
C GLU A 10 12.65 13.56 22.65
N LEU A 11 12.98 14.26 21.54
CA LEU A 11 13.26 15.68 21.55
C LEU A 11 12.03 16.52 21.89
N ILE A 12 10.85 16.09 21.49
CA ILE A 12 9.59 16.73 21.90
C ILE A 12 9.35 16.54 23.40
N GLY A 13 9.56 15.31 23.91
CA GLY A 13 9.47 15.01 25.35
C GLY A 13 10.39 15.89 26.15
N SER A 14 11.67 15.93 25.84
CA SER A 14 12.65 16.79 26.51
C SER A 14 12.30 18.28 26.44
N SER A 15 11.70 18.73 25.32
CA SER A 15 11.23 20.12 25.21
C SER A 15 10.06 20.42 26.14
N ILE A 16 9.16 19.45 26.34
CA ILE A 16 8.04 19.56 27.28
C ILE A 16 8.56 19.57 28.74
N ASP A 17 9.54 18.72 29.04
CA ASP A 17 10.16 18.64 30.37
C ASP A 17 10.80 19.97 30.75
N VAL A 18 11.59 20.58 29.85
CA VAL A 18 12.19 21.90 30.04
C VAL A 18 11.14 22.99 30.32
N VAL A 19 9.98 22.94 29.63
CA VAL A 19 8.89 23.89 29.90
C VAL A 19 8.21 23.63 31.25
N ASN A 20 8.04 22.36 31.65
CA ASN A 20 7.47 22.00 32.93
C ASN A 20 8.38 22.41 34.11
N GLU A 21 9.70 22.20 34.01
CA GLU A 21 10.70 22.65 35.01
C GLU A 21 10.65 24.17 35.20
N TYR A 22 10.50 24.91 34.10
CA TYR A 22 10.30 26.35 34.17
C TYR A 22 9.01 26.75 34.89
N LEU A 23 7.89 26.09 34.59
CA LEU A 23 6.61 26.36 35.21
C LEU A 23 6.56 25.99 36.69
N GLN A 24 7.34 24.99 37.10
CA GLN A 24 7.47 24.58 38.52
C GLN A 24 8.43 25.47 39.31
N GLY A 25 9.12 26.42 38.63
CA GLY A 25 10.01 27.36 39.26
C GLY A 25 11.42 26.80 39.59
N GLU A 26 11.75 25.63 39.07
CA GLU A 26 13.07 25.02 39.26
C GLU A 26 14.14 25.71 38.40
N VAL A 27 13.77 26.28 37.27
CA VAL A 27 14.62 27.09 36.38
C VAL A 27 14.05 28.49 36.26
N SER A 28 14.75 29.50 36.82
CA SER A 28 14.28 30.89 36.82
C SER A 28 14.76 31.73 35.63
N ASP A 29 15.67 31.18 34.78
CA ASP A 29 16.22 31.93 33.64
C ASP A 29 15.53 31.59 32.32
N ILE A 30 14.67 32.50 31.89
CA ILE A 30 13.97 32.43 30.61
C ILE A 30 14.92 32.34 29.39
N ALA A 31 16.12 32.92 29.47
CA ALA A 31 17.07 32.90 28.36
C ALA A 31 17.64 31.50 28.14
N THR A 32 17.87 30.74 29.20
CA THR A 32 18.36 29.36 29.14
C THR A 32 17.28 28.45 28.56
N VAL A 33 16.03 28.55 29.01
CA VAL A 33 14.89 27.78 28.46
C VAL A 33 14.69 28.02 26.96
N LYS A 34 14.71 29.29 26.53
CA LYS A 34 14.59 29.63 25.10
C LYS A 34 15.73 29.05 24.28
N LYS A 35 16.95 29.06 24.79
CA LYS A 35 18.12 28.50 24.08
C LYS A 35 17.98 27.00 23.90
N GLU A 36 17.59 26.25 24.94
CA GLU A 36 17.41 24.81 24.87
C GLU A 36 16.27 24.43 23.91
N LEU A 37 15.13 25.12 23.96
CA LEU A 37 14.03 24.92 23.02
C LEU A 37 14.45 25.21 21.57
N LEU A 38 15.21 26.28 21.33
CA LEU A 38 15.73 26.59 19.99
C LEU A 38 16.68 25.48 19.49
N ILE A 39 17.54 24.95 20.33
CA ILE A 39 18.43 23.84 19.99
C ILE A 39 17.62 22.58 19.63
N ASN A 40 16.62 22.22 20.42
CA ASN A 40 15.77 21.08 20.15
C ASN A 40 14.99 21.26 18.82
N ILE A 41 14.48 22.45 18.54
CA ILE A 41 13.82 22.77 17.26
C ILE A 41 14.80 22.60 16.09
N VAL A 42 16.03 23.09 16.21
CA VAL A 42 17.04 22.93 15.15
C VAL A 42 17.38 21.46 14.93
N TYR A 43 17.50 20.67 15.99
CA TYR A 43 17.72 19.22 15.86
C TYR A 43 16.53 18.49 15.20
N ILE A 44 15.30 18.84 15.54
CA ILE A 44 14.09 18.27 14.92
C ILE A 44 14.06 18.60 13.43
N ILE A 45 14.28 19.87 13.06
CA ILE A 45 14.30 20.30 11.66
C ILE A 45 15.47 19.60 10.92
N GLY A 46 16.65 19.55 11.50
CA GLY A 46 17.81 18.87 10.92
C GLY A 46 17.58 17.38 10.70
N ALA A 47 17.01 16.68 11.68
CA ALA A 47 16.64 15.28 11.58
C ALA A 47 15.59 15.05 10.50
N ALA A 48 14.58 15.93 10.38
CA ALA A 48 13.56 15.87 9.34
C ALA A 48 14.15 16.05 7.95
N LEU A 49 15.04 17.02 7.75
CA LEU A 49 15.71 17.26 6.47
C LEU A 49 16.58 16.06 6.06
N ILE A 50 17.40 15.53 6.97
CA ILE A 50 18.22 14.35 6.70
C ILE A 50 17.34 13.16 6.35
N THR A 51 16.27 12.93 7.10
CA THR A 51 15.30 11.86 6.82
C THR A 51 14.66 12.02 5.44
N GLY A 52 14.27 13.24 5.08
CA GLY A 52 13.70 13.57 3.77
C GLY A 52 14.65 13.26 2.63
N ILE A 53 15.89 13.72 2.72
CA ILE A 53 16.95 13.49 1.73
C ILE A 53 17.24 11.98 1.57
N LEU A 54 17.46 11.28 2.66
CA LEU A 54 17.73 9.84 2.63
C LEU A 54 16.55 9.04 2.06
N THR A 55 15.33 9.43 2.40
CA THR A 55 14.11 8.78 1.87
C THR A 55 13.96 9.05 0.38
N PHE A 56 14.26 10.27 -0.08
CA PHE A 56 14.25 10.62 -1.49
C PHE A 56 15.23 9.74 -2.30
N PHE A 57 16.49 9.66 -1.88
CA PHE A 57 17.49 8.83 -2.57
C PHE A 57 17.13 7.36 -2.58
N MET A 58 16.69 6.81 -1.45
CA MET A 58 16.23 5.43 -1.35
C MET A 58 15.10 5.14 -2.33
N ARG A 59 14.08 6.03 -2.36
CA ARG A 59 12.91 5.90 -3.22
C ARG A 59 13.29 5.98 -4.70
N GLN A 60 14.14 6.94 -5.05
CA GLN A 60 14.61 7.14 -6.41
C GLN A 60 15.41 5.93 -6.92
N THR A 61 16.31 5.40 -6.10
CA THR A 61 17.13 4.24 -6.45
C THR A 61 16.27 3.00 -6.69
N ILE A 62 15.37 2.68 -5.79
CA ILE A 62 14.53 1.47 -5.90
C ILE A 62 13.57 1.57 -7.09
N ILE A 63 12.97 2.75 -7.31
CA ILE A 63 12.09 2.97 -8.46
C ILE A 63 12.86 2.83 -9.77
N ASN A 64 14.05 3.39 -9.87
CA ASN A 64 14.88 3.27 -11.08
C ASN A 64 15.27 1.81 -11.35
N VAL A 65 15.74 1.08 -10.33
CA VAL A 65 16.06 -0.36 -10.47
C VAL A 65 14.83 -1.15 -10.94
N SER A 66 13.65 -0.90 -10.38
CA SER A 66 12.45 -1.60 -10.81
C SER A 66 12.04 -1.30 -12.25
N ARG A 67 12.34 -0.09 -12.76
CA ARG A 67 12.14 0.27 -14.17
C ARG A 67 13.14 -0.40 -15.09
N TYR A 68 14.40 -0.56 -14.67
CA TYR A 68 15.38 -1.34 -15.44
C TYR A 68 14.97 -2.80 -15.54
N ILE A 69 14.49 -3.41 -14.46
CA ILE A 69 13.98 -4.78 -14.48
C ILE A 69 12.76 -4.90 -15.43
N GLU A 70 11.85 -3.94 -15.41
CA GLU A 70 10.72 -3.89 -16.35
C GLU A 70 11.20 -3.85 -17.81
N TYR A 71 12.17 -2.99 -18.09
CA TYR A 71 12.75 -2.84 -19.42
C TYR A 71 13.42 -4.14 -19.90
N ASP A 72 14.25 -4.75 -19.06
CA ASP A 72 14.94 -5.99 -19.38
C ASP A 72 13.96 -7.14 -19.63
N LEU A 73 12.95 -7.30 -18.77
CA LEU A 73 11.90 -8.31 -18.94
C LEU A 73 11.11 -8.10 -20.23
N LYS A 74 10.73 -6.87 -20.56
CA LYS A 74 10.03 -6.56 -21.81
C LYS A 74 10.88 -6.94 -23.04
N ASN A 75 12.15 -6.60 -23.01
CA ASN A 75 13.06 -6.94 -24.10
C ASN A 75 13.27 -8.45 -24.23
N GLU A 76 13.41 -9.18 -23.13
CA GLU A 76 13.57 -10.63 -23.13
C GLU A 76 12.32 -11.32 -23.68
N ILE A 77 11.14 -10.95 -23.20
CA ILE A 77 9.86 -11.48 -23.69
C ILE A 77 9.67 -11.16 -25.18
N TYR A 78 9.99 -9.93 -25.60
CA TYR A 78 9.88 -9.53 -26.99
C TYR A 78 10.80 -10.34 -27.91
N LYS A 79 12.08 -10.52 -27.51
CA LYS A 79 13.02 -11.38 -28.24
C LYS A 79 12.53 -12.83 -28.31
N HIS A 80 11.99 -13.35 -27.21
CA HIS A 80 11.43 -14.69 -27.16
C HIS A 80 10.25 -14.84 -28.12
N TYR A 81 9.36 -13.87 -28.17
CA TYR A 81 8.24 -13.89 -29.11
C TYR A 81 8.69 -13.93 -30.57
N GLN A 82 9.77 -13.26 -30.93
CA GLN A 82 10.28 -13.31 -32.33
C GLN A 82 10.76 -14.69 -32.77
N VAL A 83 11.15 -15.55 -31.84
CA VAL A 83 11.66 -16.91 -32.13
C VAL A 83 10.56 -17.97 -32.15
N LEU A 84 9.37 -17.65 -31.64
CA LEU A 84 8.26 -18.61 -31.56
C LEU A 84 7.68 -18.97 -32.94
N PRO A 85 7.29 -20.24 -33.17
CA PRO A 85 6.75 -20.69 -34.45
C PRO A 85 5.35 -20.11 -34.72
N LEU A 86 5.00 -19.99 -36.01
CA LEU A 86 3.71 -19.46 -36.45
C LEU A 86 2.51 -20.20 -35.84
N LYS A 87 2.66 -21.50 -35.53
CA LYS A 87 1.64 -22.31 -34.86
C LYS A 87 1.25 -21.75 -33.49
N PHE A 88 2.23 -21.18 -32.77
CA PHE A 88 1.97 -20.53 -31.47
C PHE A 88 1.04 -19.34 -31.62
N TYR A 89 1.26 -18.48 -32.61
CA TYR A 89 0.45 -17.29 -32.88
C TYR A 89 -0.95 -17.60 -33.39
N LYS A 90 -1.13 -18.73 -34.07
CA LYS A 90 -2.47 -19.20 -34.46
C LYS A 90 -3.31 -19.68 -33.28
N ASN A 91 -2.66 -20.19 -32.24
CA ASN A 91 -3.34 -20.74 -31.06
C ASN A 91 -3.47 -19.74 -29.89
N ASN A 92 -2.74 -18.62 -29.93
CA ASN A 92 -2.74 -17.62 -28.87
C ASN A 92 -3.17 -16.27 -29.43
N ARG A 93 -4.09 -15.59 -28.75
CA ARG A 93 -4.56 -14.28 -29.19
C ARG A 93 -3.47 -13.24 -28.97
N THR A 94 -3.23 -12.40 -29.97
CA THR A 94 -2.24 -11.32 -29.91
C THR A 94 -2.50 -10.38 -28.73
N GLY A 95 -3.77 -10.12 -28.40
CA GLY A 95 -4.15 -9.31 -27.24
C GLY A 95 -3.66 -9.87 -25.91
N ASP A 96 -3.75 -11.20 -25.70
CA ASP A 96 -3.27 -11.85 -24.48
C ASP A 96 -1.74 -11.74 -24.36
N LEU A 97 -1.03 -11.88 -25.48
CA LEU A 97 0.43 -11.75 -25.52
C LEU A 97 0.87 -10.32 -25.21
N MET A 98 0.14 -9.33 -25.76
CA MET A 98 0.39 -7.91 -25.49
C MET A 98 0.08 -7.56 -24.02
N ASN A 99 -0.97 -8.16 -23.45
CA ASN A 99 -1.32 -7.96 -22.05
C ASN A 99 -0.22 -8.46 -21.10
N ARG A 100 0.40 -9.61 -21.42
CA ARG A 100 1.54 -10.15 -20.66
C ARG A 100 2.75 -9.20 -20.66
N ILE A 101 3.10 -8.64 -21.82
CA ILE A 101 4.23 -7.67 -21.89
C ILE A 101 3.90 -6.37 -21.16
N SER A 102 2.66 -5.88 -21.21
CA SER A 102 2.30 -4.59 -20.64
C SER A 102 1.90 -4.71 -19.17
N GLU A 103 0.86 -5.50 -18.85
CA GLU A 103 0.30 -5.57 -17.50
C GLU A 103 1.07 -6.49 -16.57
N ASP A 104 1.35 -7.74 -17.01
CA ASP A 104 1.97 -8.70 -16.10
C ASP A 104 3.40 -8.27 -15.74
N VAL A 105 4.17 -7.77 -16.72
CA VAL A 105 5.49 -7.20 -16.44
C VAL A 105 5.39 -5.95 -15.58
N GLY A 106 4.36 -5.11 -15.79
CA GLY A 106 4.06 -3.97 -14.92
C GLY A 106 3.77 -4.39 -13.47
N ARG A 107 3.06 -5.49 -13.25
CA ARG A 107 2.81 -6.07 -11.93
C ARG A 107 4.10 -6.57 -11.28
N VAL A 108 4.99 -7.22 -12.04
CA VAL A 108 6.31 -7.63 -11.55
C VAL A 108 7.12 -6.42 -11.10
N ARG A 109 7.13 -5.33 -11.87
CA ARG A 109 7.78 -4.07 -11.48
C ARG A 109 7.22 -3.52 -10.16
N MET A 110 5.89 -3.51 -9.99
CA MET A 110 5.26 -3.05 -8.77
C MET A 110 5.60 -3.93 -7.56
N TYR A 111 5.78 -5.22 -7.78
CA TYR A 111 6.20 -6.14 -6.74
C TYR A 111 7.67 -5.93 -6.35
N VAL A 112 8.58 -5.92 -7.30
CA VAL A 112 10.03 -5.78 -7.06
C VAL A 112 10.40 -4.39 -6.53
N GLY A 113 9.76 -3.33 -7.01
CA GLY A 113 10.02 -1.96 -6.56
C GLY A 113 9.22 -1.61 -5.29
N PRO A 114 8.01 -1.09 -5.46
CA PRO A 114 7.23 -0.55 -4.35
C PRO A 114 6.90 -1.57 -3.26
N ALA A 115 6.46 -2.79 -3.60
CA ALA A 115 6.02 -3.75 -2.60
C ALA A 115 7.18 -4.19 -1.68
N ILE A 116 8.33 -4.56 -2.24
CA ILE A 116 9.53 -4.91 -1.46
C ILE A 116 10.00 -3.72 -0.63
N MET A 117 10.05 -2.52 -1.23
CA MET A 117 10.44 -1.31 -0.53
C MET A 117 9.56 -1.04 0.71
N TYR A 118 8.24 -1.07 0.53
CA TYR A 118 7.31 -0.83 1.65
C TYR A 118 7.39 -1.92 2.71
N SER A 119 7.54 -3.19 2.29
CA SER A 119 7.68 -4.31 3.23
C SER A 119 8.92 -4.16 4.11
N ILE A 120 10.09 -3.92 3.52
CA ILE A 120 11.34 -3.71 4.25
C ILE A 120 11.23 -2.50 5.18
N ASN A 121 10.68 -1.37 4.67
CA ASN A 121 10.49 -0.18 5.48
C ASN A 121 9.57 -0.44 6.68
N THR A 122 8.46 -1.14 6.49
CA THR A 122 7.51 -1.44 7.56
C THR A 122 8.11 -2.37 8.60
N ILE A 123 8.76 -3.45 8.17
CA ILE A 123 9.43 -4.40 9.08
C ILE A 123 10.52 -3.68 9.89
N THR A 124 11.34 -2.88 9.22
CA THR A 124 12.42 -2.12 9.89
C THR A 124 11.84 -1.11 10.89
N LEU A 125 10.81 -0.36 10.50
CA LEU A 125 10.15 0.59 11.40
C LEU A 125 9.56 -0.11 12.62
N PHE A 126 8.89 -1.25 12.40
CA PHE A 126 8.27 -2.02 13.47
C PHE A 126 9.32 -2.55 14.46
N ALA A 127 10.40 -3.15 13.95
CA ALA A 127 11.49 -3.68 14.78
C ALA A 127 12.15 -2.59 15.62
N ILE A 128 12.47 -1.44 15.03
CA ILE A 128 13.11 -0.33 15.73
C ILE A 128 12.14 0.30 16.75
N SER A 129 10.87 0.50 16.39
CA SER A 129 9.86 1.08 17.30
C SER A 129 9.63 0.19 18.52
N ILE A 130 9.49 -1.12 18.34
CA ILE A 130 9.34 -2.06 19.46
C ILE A 130 10.59 -2.03 20.36
N GLY A 131 11.79 -2.01 19.77
CA GLY A 131 13.03 -1.92 20.55
C GLY A 131 13.11 -0.63 21.38
N PHE A 132 12.67 0.48 20.83
CA PHE A 132 12.65 1.79 21.52
C PHE A 132 11.59 1.80 22.64
N MET A 133 10.39 1.34 22.37
CA MET A 133 9.30 1.23 23.35
C MET A 133 9.69 0.30 24.52
N TYR A 134 10.33 -0.83 24.20
CA TYR A 134 10.78 -1.78 25.23
C TYR A 134 11.83 -1.18 26.15
N LYS A 135 12.73 -0.33 25.63
CA LYS A 135 13.72 0.38 26.46
C LYS A 135 13.09 1.38 27.42
N GLN A 136 12.06 2.09 27.00
CA GLN A 136 11.43 3.14 27.80
C GLN A 136 10.41 2.58 28.81
N ALA A 137 9.57 1.65 28.38
CA ALA A 137 8.50 1.11 29.21
C ALA A 137 8.19 -0.36 28.82
N PRO A 138 8.93 -1.36 29.32
CA PRO A 138 8.78 -2.75 28.89
C PRO A 138 7.38 -3.32 29.16
N LEU A 139 6.78 -3.00 30.29
CA LEU A 139 5.46 -3.47 30.67
C LEU A 139 4.37 -2.91 29.74
N LEU A 140 4.43 -1.61 29.45
CA LEU A 140 3.49 -0.94 28.55
C LEU A 140 3.62 -1.47 27.12
N THR A 141 4.85 -1.73 26.66
CA THR A 141 5.12 -2.32 25.35
C THR A 141 4.49 -3.70 25.21
N LEU A 142 4.58 -4.53 26.26
CA LEU A 142 3.98 -5.85 26.28
C LEU A 142 2.44 -5.76 26.12
N TYR A 143 1.79 -4.89 26.90
CA TYR A 143 0.34 -4.67 26.80
C TYR A 143 -0.10 -4.15 25.42
N THR A 144 0.74 -3.38 24.75
CA THR A 144 0.46 -2.85 23.43
C THR A 144 0.62 -3.91 22.33
N ILE A 145 1.59 -4.83 22.48
CA ILE A 145 1.89 -5.86 21.47
C ILE A 145 0.88 -7.03 21.54
N ILE A 146 0.41 -7.42 22.73
CA ILE A 146 -0.48 -8.58 22.90
C ILE A 146 -1.75 -8.53 22.03
N PRO A 147 -2.48 -7.40 21.88
CA PRO A 147 -3.69 -7.36 21.05
C PRO A 147 -3.40 -7.41 19.54
N LEU A 148 -2.17 -7.13 19.05
CA LEU A 148 -1.86 -7.08 17.63
C LEU A 148 -2.00 -8.43 16.90
N PRO A 149 -1.51 -9.57 17.43
CA PRO A 149 -1.73 -10.87 16.82
C PRO A 149 -3.21 -11.25 16.80
N ILE A 150 -3.96 -10.93 17.84
CA ILE A 150 -5.40 -11.19 17.94
C ILE A 150 -6.15 -10.42 16.85
N LEU A 151 -5.84 -9.13 16.71
CA LEU A 151 -6.39 -8.27 15.67
C LEU A 151 -6.06 -8.80 14.27
N SER A 152 -4.81 -9.21 14.05
CA SER A 152 -4.36 -9.79 12.77
C SER A 152 -5.12 -11.07 12.42
N PHE A 153 -5.38 -11.93 13.39
CA PHE A 153 -6.17 -13.15 13.20
C PHE A 153 -7.63 -12.84 12.87
N ILE A 154 -8.22 -11.87 13.57
CA ILE A 154 -9.61 -11.43 13.31
C ILE A 154 -9.72 -10.85 11.89
N ILE A 155 -8.79 -9.97 11.50
CA ILE A 155 -8.76 -9.36 10.16
C ILE A 155 -8.60 -10.44 9.09
N TYR A 156 -7.70 -11.42 9.29
CA TYR A 156 -7.52 -12.52 8.35
C TYR A 156 -8.81 -13.33 8.14
N LYS A 157 -9.49 -13.69 9.21
CA LYS A 157 -10.76 -14.43 9.16
C LYS A 157 -11.85 -13.62 8.47
N LEU A 158 -11.95 -12.33 8.82
CA LEU A 158 -12.93 -11.41 8.22
C LEU A 158 -12.67 -11.19 6.73
N SER A 159 -11.41 -10.98 6.32
CA SER A 159 -11.02 -10.80 4.92
C SER A 159 -11.36 -12.01 4.07
N LYS A 160 -11.19 -13.23 4.60
CA LYS A 160 -11.56 -14.46 3.90
C LYS A 160 -13.07 -14.53 3.65
N GLU A 161 -13.87 -14.17 4.64
CA GLU A 161 -15.34 -14.16 4.50
C GLU A 161 -15.81 -13.04 3.55
N ILE A 162 -15.23 -11.84 3.65
CA ILE A 162 -15.51 -10.74 2.73
C ILE A 162 -15.16 -11.14 1.29
N HIS A 163 -14.00 -11.76 1.07
CA HIS A 163 -13.60 -12.20 -0.26
C HIS A 163 -14.58 -13.21 -0.86
N LYS A 164 -15.03 -14.18 -0.06
CA LYS A 164 -16.05 -15.16 -0.48
C LYS A 164 -17.35 -14.48 -0.88
N ARG A 165 -17.84 -13.55 -0.07
CA ARG A 165 -19.08 -12.80 -0.36
C ARG A 165 -18.91 -11.88 -1.57
N SER A 166 -17.77 -11.22 -1.71
CA SER A 166 -17.46 -10.38 -2.86
C SER A 166 -17.47 -11.19 -4.16
N THR A 167 -16.96 -12.42 -4.16
CA THR A 167 -17.01 -13.31 -5.33
C THR A 167 -18.45 -13.62 -5.72
N ILE A 168 -19.33 -13.89 -4.75
CA ILE A 168 -20.76 -14.11 -5.01
C ILE A 168 -21.41 -12.86 -5.62
N VAL A 169 -21.14 -11.69 -5.05
CA VAL A 169 -21.63 -10.42 -5.60
C VAL A 169 -21.14 -10.20 -7.04
N GLN A 170 -19.86 -10.49 -7.33
CA GLN A 170 -19.33 -10.39 -8.70
C GLN A 170 -20.02 -11.36 -9.67
N GLN A 171 -20.35 -12.56 -9.24
CA GLN A 171 -21.12 -13.51 -10.07
C GLN A 171 -22.50 -12.97 -10.39
N TYR A 172 -23.23 -12.43 -9.41
CA TYR A 172 -24.53 -11.79 -9.63
C TYR A 172 -24.44 -10.57 -10.56
N LEU A 173 -23.44 -9.71 -10.36
CA LEU A 173 -23.22 -8.56 -11.25
C LEU A 173 -22.90 -8.98 -12.69
N SER A 174 -22.10 -10.04 -12.87
CA SER A 174 -21.81 -10.60 -14.19
C SER A 174 -23.08 -11.14 -14.86
N HIS A 175 -23.90 -11.90 -14.11
CA HIS A 175 -25.17 -12.42 -14.61
C HIS A 175 -26.14 -11.28 -14.98
N LEU A 176 -26.26 -10.27 -14.13
CA LEU A 176 -27.09 -9.10 -14.38
C LEU A 176 -26.64 -8.34 -15.63
N SER A 177 -25.32 -8.12 -15.77
CA SER A 177 -24.75 -7.46 -16.96
C SER A 177 -25.02 -8.24 -18.25
N SER A 178 -24.85 -9.57 -18.20
CA SER A 178 -25.14 -10.44 -19.34
C SER A 178 -26.63 -10.41 -19.73
N SER A 179 -27.52 -10.52 -18.74
CA SER A 179 -28.97 -10.44 -18.96
C SER A 179 -29.42 -9.08 -19.54
N THR A 180 -28.82 -8.00 -19.03
CA THR A 180 -29.05 -6.65 -19.56
C THR A 180 -28.57 -6.52 -20.99
N GLN A 181 -27.38 -7.00 -21.30
CA GLN A 181 -26.80 -6.97 -22.64
C GLN A 181 -27.65 -7.80 -23.63
N GLU A 182 -28.10 -8.97 -23.21
CA GLU A 182 -28.98 -9.83 -23.99
C GLU A 182 -30.31 -9.11 -24.28
N SER A 183 -30.95 -8.51 -23.28
CA SER A 183 -32.20 -7.76 -23.42
C SER A 183 -32.04 -6.57 -24.36
N PHE A 184 -30.98 -5.81 -24.29
CA PHE A 184 -30.71 -4.71 -25.22
C PHE A 184 -30.37 -5.17 -26.64
N SER A 185 -29.61 -6.25 -26.77
CA SER A 185 -29.32 -6.84 -28.08
C SER A 185 -30.57 -7.38 -28.77
N GLY A 186 -31.52 -7.92 -27.99
CA GLY A 186 -32.79 -8.44 -28.45
C GLY A 186 -33.96 -7.45 -28.40
N ILE A 187 -33.72 -6.14 -28.22
CA ILE A 187 -34.77 -5.15 -27.96
C ILE A 187 -35.81 -5.08 -29.05
N SER A 188 -35.44 -5.30 -30.31
CA SER A 188 -36.36 -5.33 -31.44
C SER A 188 -37.37 -6.48 -31.33
N ILE A 189 -36.92 -7.63 -30.85
CA ILE A 189 -37.78 -8.81 -30.64
C ILE A 189 -38.70 -8.56 -29.45
N ILE A 190 -38.17 -8.05 -28.33
CA ILE A 190 -38.97 -7.72 -27.15
C ILE A 190 -40.09 -6.75 -27.51
N LYS A 191 -39.78 -5.71 -28.30
CA LYS A 191 -40.76 -4.73 -28.76
C LYS A 191 -41.77 -5.30 -29.76
N ALA A 192 -41.34 -6.11 -30.69
CA ALA A 192 -42.20 -6.70 -31.70
C ALA A 192 -43.25 -7.66 -31.13
N TYR A 193 -42.87 -8.38 -30.07
CA TYR A 193 -43.75 -9.38 -29.43
C TYR A 193 -44.39 -8.92 -28.11
N GLY A 194 -44.17 -7.69 -27.67
CA GLY A 194 -44.73 -7.13 -26.42
C GLY A 194 -44.26 -7.86 -25.15
N LEU A 195 -43.00 -8.30 -25.12
CA LEU A 195 -42.42 -9.11 -24.02
C LEU A 195 -41.86 -8.29 -22.88
N GLU A 196 -42.08 -6.98 -22.83
CA GLU A 196 -41.49 -6.08 -21.83
C GLU A 196 -41.78 -6.51 -20.40
N THR A 197 -43.04 -6.89 -20.12
CA THR A 197 -43.47 -7.30 -18.79
C THR A 197 -42.78 -8.57 -18.31
N ILE A 198 -42.57 -9.54 -19.19
CA ILE A 198 -41.91 -10.80 -18.92
C ILE A 198 -40.39 -10.55 -18.66
N THR A 199 -39.78 -9.75 -19.54
CA THR A 199 -38.37 -9.42 -19.45
C THR A 199 -38.07 -8.62 -18.16
N SER A 200 -38.95 -7.66 -17.80
CA SER A 200 -38.83 -6.89 -16.58
C SER A 200 -38.98 -7.78 -15.33
N LYS A 201 -39.87 -8.75 -15.34
CA LYS A 201 -40.04 -9.68 -14.23
C LYS A 201 -38.81 -10.56 -14.04
N ASN A 202 -38.27 -11.14 -15.14
CA ASN A 202 -37.04 -11.95 -15.08
C ASN A 202 -35.80 -11.18 -14.62
N PHE A 203 -35.83 -9.85 -14.75
CA PHE A 203 -34.76 -8.98 -14.29
C PHE A 203 -34.85 -8.69 -12.78
N HIS A 204 -36.05 -8.77 -12.20
CA HIS A 204 -36.30 -8.53 -10.76
C HIS A 204 -36.14 -9.78 -9.89
N ASP A 205 -36.29 -10.98 -10.45
CA ASP A 205 -36.13 -12.27 -9.80
C ASP A 205 -34.65 -12.70 -9.81
#